data_9d0392d34af4837f2ace3ba44247b831
#
_entry.id   9d0392d34af4837f2ace3ba44247b831
#
_cell.length_a   1.000
_cell.length_b   1.000
_cell.length_c   1.000
_cell.angle_alpha   90.00
_cell.angle_beta   90.00
_cell.angle_gamma   90.00
#
_symmetry.space_group_name_H-M   'P 1'
#
loop_
_entity.id
_entity.type
_entity.pdbx_description
1 polymer ?
#
loop_
_entity_poly.entity_id
_entity_poly.type
_entity_poly.pdbx_seq_one_letter_code
_entity_poly.pdbx_strand_id
1 'polypeptide(L)'
;KPTCAFVNSGTTLSLGELCKTVPAVMQCWYLGQEGGYAMIDALFGDVNPSGKLTISFPRSAGHIPAYYSYKPSSRRGYNLGLDITPLFPFGYGLSYTTFEYSNLRLDKETIEKTGNATVSVDVTNSGNRDGQEIVEMYIRDDYSSVPRPVKELKGFKKIALKAGETKTVSFPITPEALAFYDADMKWQVEPGSFTVMVGPSSDNVKSLKLTIQ
;
A
#
# COMPACT_ATOMS: atom_id res chain seq x y z
N LYS A 1 -13.90 30.17 3.57
CA LYS A 1 -13.62 29.74 4.95
C LYS A 1 -12.85 28.44 4.91
N PRO A 2 -11.93 28.17 5.87
CA PRO A 2 -11.32 26.86 6.02
C PRO A 2 -12.40 25.79 6.20
N THR A 3 -12.29 24.70 5.44
CA THR A 3 -13.30 23.63 5.44
C THR A 3 -12.59 22.29 5.45
N CYS A 4 -13.08 21.37 6.27
CA CYS A 4 -12.69 19.95 6.28
C CYS A 4 -13.93 19.08 6.12
N ALA A 5 -13.84 18.01 5.34
CA ALA A 5 -14.89 17.03 5.18
C ALA A 5 -14.54 15.72 5.89
N PHE A 6 -15.45 15.27 6.76
CA PHE A 6 -15.41 13.93 7.36
C PHE A 6 -16.39 13.03 6.62
N VAL A 7 -15.85 12.00 5.98
CA VAL A 7 -16.64 11.05 5.19
C VAL A 7 -16.88 9.79 6.00
N ASN A 8 -18.11 9.58 6.43
CA ASN A 8 -18.55 8.38 7.13
C ASN A 8 -19.26 7.44 6.16
N SER A 9 -18.62 6.36 5.79
CA SER A 9 -19.19 5.36 4.86
C SER A 9 -18.55 4.00 5.05
N GLY A 10 -19.30 2.93 4.90
CA GLY A 10 -18.79 1.56 4.97
C GLY A 10 -18.18 1.06 3.66
N THR A 11 -18.19 1.88 2.61
CA THR A 11 -17.62 1.56 1.30
C THR A 11 -16.94 2.77 0.69
N THR A 12 -16.21 2.56 -0.40
CA THR A 12 -15.59 3.65 -1.16
C THR A 12 -16.66 4.46 -1.89
N LEU A 13 -16.48 5.76 -1.87
CA LEU A 13 -17.33 6.71 -2.59
C LEU A 13 -16.52 7.37 -3.71
N SER A 14 -17.22 7.91 -4.70
CA SER A 14 -16.63 8.73 -5.75
C SER A 14 -16.38 10.15 -5.22
N LEU A 15 -15.21 10.37 -4.62
CA LEU A 15 -14.85 11.63 -3.93
C LEU A 15 -14.19 12.67 -4.85
N GLY A 16 -14.11 12.43 -6.16
CA GLY A 16 -13.34 13.28 -7.08
C GLY A 16 -13.73 14.76 -7.03
N GLU A 17 -15.03 15.09 -7.02
CA GLU A 17 -15.49 16.48 -6.95
C GLU A 17 -15.31 17.08 -5.55
N LEU A 18 -15.50 16.30 -4.50
CA LEU A 18 -15.28 16.73 -3.12
C LEU A 18 -13.80 17.12 -2.92
N CYS A 19 -12.87 16.28 -3.37
CA CYS A 19 -11.43 16.51 -3.22
C CYS A 19 -10.89 17.67 -4.07
N LYS A 20 -11.62 18.14 -5.08
CA LYS A 20 -11.27 19.35 -5.83
C LYS A 20 -11.67 20.64 -5.10
N THR A 21 -12.71 20.57 -4.30
CA THR A 21 -13.36 21.76 -3.70
C THR A 21 -13.03 21.91 -2.22
N VAL A 22 -12.80 20.81 -1.52
CA VAL A 22 -12.51 20.80 -0.07
C VAL A 22 -11.03 20.49 0.17
N PRO A 23 -10.29 21.39 0.83
CA PRO A 23 -8.83 21.27 0.99
C PRO A 23 -8.39 20.13 1.92
N ALA A 24 -9.26 19.66 2.81
CA ALA A 24 -8.98 18.57 3.72
C ALA A 24 -10.15 17.57 3.77
N VAL A 25 -9.86 16.30 3.51
CA VAL A 25 -10.86 15.22 3.53
C VAL A 25 -10.34 14.08 4.40
N MET A 26 -11.14 13.63 5.34
CA MET A 26 -10.86 12.51 6.21
C MET A 26 -11.87 11.39 5.98
N GLN A 27 -11.41 10.22 5.56
CA GLN A 27 -12.24 9.02 5.48
C GLN A 27 -12.30 8.37 6.86
N CYS A 28 -13.47 8.36 7.46
CA CYS A 28 -13.68 7.93 8.83
C CYS A 28 -14.28 6.52 8.96
N TRP A 29 -14.75 5.94 7.86
CA TRP A 29 -15.48 4.65 7.87
C TRP A 29 -16.68 4.69 8.83
N TYR A 30 -16.95 3.60 9.55
CA TYR A 30 -17.93 3.56 10.62
C TYR A 30 -17.24 3.61 11.96
N LEU A 31 -17.22 4.78 12.54
CA LEU A 31 -16.69 5.00 13.88
C LEU A 31 -17.72 4.57 14.92
N GLY A 32 -17.24 4.10 16.06
CA GLY A 32 -18.10 3.78 17.20
C GLY A 32 -18.57 5.02 17.96
N GLN A 33 -19.01 4.82 19.18
CA GLN A 33 -19.55 5.86 20.06
C GLN A 33 -18.61 7.05 20.24
N GLU A 34 -17.29 6.80 20.33
CA GLU A 34 -16.27 7.85 20.53
C GLU A 34 -15.81 8.50 19.21
N GLY A 35 -16.50 8.22 18.11
CA GLY A 35 -16.10 8.70 16.79
C GLY A 35 -16.00 10.22 16.66
N GLY A 36 -16.89 10.94 17.34
CA GLY A 36 -16.85 12.41 17.37
C GLY A 36 -15.56 12.94 17.99
N TYR A 37 -15.13 12.38 19.10
CA TYR A 37 -13.88 12.76 19.79
C TYR A 37 -12.68 12.41 18.90
N ALA A 38 -12.62 11.22 18.34
CA ALA A 38 -11.54 10.80 17.46
C ALA A 38 -11.37 11.71 16.22
N MET A 39 -12.47 12.17 15.62
CA MET A 39 -12.45 13.13 14.50
C MET A 39 -11.91 14.50 14.94
N ILE A 40 -12.31 14.98 16.10
CA ILE A 40 -11.87 16.28 16.65
C ILE A 40 -10.40 16.24 17.04
N ASP A 41 -9.95 15.21 17.76
CA ASP A 41 -8.55 15.02 18.15
C ASP A 41 -7.63 15.00 16.93
N ALA A 42 -8.05 14.30 15.86
CA ALA A 42 -7.31 14.31 14.60
C ALA A 42 -7.34 15.69 13.92
N LEU A 43 -8.51 16.37 13.86
CA LEU A 43 -8.65 17.67 13.21
C LEU A 43 -7.77 18.75 13.86
N PHE A 44 -7.75 18.80 15.18
CA PHE A 44 -6.98 19.80 15.93
C PHE A 44 -5.54 19.39 16.22
N GLY A 45 -5.17 18.15 15.87
CA GLY A 45 -3.80 17.66 15.91
C GLY A 45 -3.35 17.12 17.26
N ASP A 46 -4.28 16.84 18.18
CA ASP A 46 -4.01 16.11 19.42
C ASP A 46 -3.55 14.67 19.11
N VAL A 47 -4.09 14.10 18.03
CA VAL A 47 -3.65 12.83 17.45
C VAL A 47 -3.13 13.05 16.03
N ASN A 48 -1.94 12.54 15.73
CA ASN A 48 -1.42 12.53 14.38
C ASN A 48 -2.02 11.35 13.59
N PRO A 49 -2.78 11.59 12.49
CA PRO A 49 -3.35 10.52 11.69
C PRO A 49 -2.28 9.56 11.17
N SER A 50 -2.56 8.27 11.26
CA SER A 50 -1.64 7.20 10.82
C SER A 50 -2.35 6.07 10.09
N GLY A 51 -3.65 6.21 9.85
CA GLY A 51 -4.45 5.23 9.11
C GLY A 51 -4.13 5.26 7.61
N LYS A 52 -4.11 4.09 6.99
CA LYS A 52 -3.97 3.93 5.55
C LYS A 52 -5.24 3.32 4.96
N LEU A 53 -5.56 3.68 3.71
CA LEU A 53 -6.68 3.09 3.01
C LEU A 53 -6.46 1.60 2.77
N THR A 54 -7.41 0.78 3.18
CA THR A 54 -7.41 -0.67 2.98
C THR A 54 -8.10 -1.10 1.68
N ILE A 55 -8.50 -0.14 0.87
CA ILE A 55 -9.10 -0.31 -0.44
C ILE A 55 -8.80 0.90 -1.31
N SER A 56 -8.60 0.71 -2.61
CA SER A 56 -8.40 1.82 -3.55
C SER A 56 -9.71 2.59 -3.77
N PHE A 57 -9.63 3.91 -3.83
CA PHE A 57 -10.79 4.77 -4.14
C PHE A 57 -10.90 5.01 -5.64
N PRO A 58 -12.07 4.77 -6.25
CA PRO A 58 -12.29 4.99 -7.67
C PRO A 58 -12.38 6.49 -7.99
N ARG A 59 -12.02 6.88 -9.22
CA ARG A 59 -12.22 8.25 -9.70
C ARG A 59 -13.69 8.57 -9.98
N SER A 60 -14.45 7.56 -10.37
CA SER A 60 -15.88 7.66 -10.67
C SER A 60 -16.56 6.32 -10.48
N ALA A 61 -17.90 6.31 -10.46
CA ALA A 61 -18.69 5.08 -10.37
C ALA A 61 -18.40 4.09 -11.53
N GLY A 62 -18.05 4.59 -12.71
CA GLY A 62 -17.67 3.76 -13.85
C GLY A 62 -16.28 3.13 -13.76
N HIS A 63 -15.48 3.50 -12.76
CA HIS A 63 -14.13 2.99 -12.57
C HIS A 63 -14.07 1.72 -11.66
N ILE A 64 -15.17 1.17 -11.24
CA ILE A 64 -15.20 -0.06 -10.44
C ILE A 64 -15.20 -1.32 -11.34
N PRO A 65 -14.42 -2.36 -10.92
CA PRO A 65 -13.58 -2.48 -9.72
C PRO A 65 -12.18 -1.84 -9.88
N ALA A 66 -11.71 -1.14 -8.83
CA ALA A 66 -10.39 -0.46 -8.79
C ALA A 66 -9.42 -1.21 -7.88
N TYR A 67 -9.01 -2.42 -8.26
CA TYR A 67 -8.08 -3.22 -7.45
C TYR A 67 -6.62 -2.81 -7.68
N TYR A 68 -5.83 -2.71 -6.59
CA TYR A 68 -4.38 -2.56 -6.69
C TYR A 68 -3.71 -3.84 -7.22
N SER A 69 -4.31 -5.01 -6.95
CA SER A 69 -3.83 -6.35 -7.30
C SER A 69 -4.47 -6.90 -8.58
N TYR A 70 -4.74 -6.03 -9.54
CA TYR A 70 -5.33 -6.46 -10.81
C TYR A 70 -4.39 -7.38 -11.60
N LYS A 71 -4.98 -8.26 -12.41
CA LYS A 71 -4.23 -9.06 -13.37
C LYS A 71 -3.94 -8.24 -14.63
N PRO A 72 -2.78 -8.42 -15.28
CA PRO A 72 -2.47 -7.78 -16.55
C PRO A 72 -3.58 -7.99 -17.57
N SER A 73 -3.98 -6.93 -18.26
CA SER A 73 -5.00 -6.98 -19.30
C SER A 73 -4.69 -5.95 -20.38
N SER A 74 -4.76 -6.35 -21.63
CA SER A 74 -4.61 -5.47 -22.78
C SER A 74 -5.74 -4.43 -22.91
N ARG A 75 -6.86 -4.67 -22.22
CA ARG A 75 -8.03 -3.78 -22.24
C ARG A 75 -8.03 -2.70 -21.15
N ARG A 76 -7.08 -2.77 -20.22
CA ARG A 76 -7.01 -1.78 -19.16
C ARG A 76 -6.63 -0.42 -19.75
N GLY A 77 -7.54 0.55 -19.60
CA GLY A 77 -7.38 1.90 -20.16
C GLY A 77 -7.64 2.03 -21.65
N TYR A 78 -7.94 0.96 -22.35
CA TYR A 78 -8.15 0.98 -23.80
C TYR A 78 -9.45 1.69 -24.21
N ASN A 79 -10.47 1.65 -23.39
CA ASN A 79 -11.77 2.23 -23.70
C ASN A 79 -11.84 3.68 -23.20
N LEU A 80 -12.00 4.64 -24.12
CA LEU A 80 -12.35 6.03 -23.85
C LEU A 80 -11.21 6.96 -23.43
N GLY A 81 -9.94 6.57 -23.44
CA GLY A 81 -8.82 7.45 -23.03
C GLY A 81 -8.92 7.91 -21.56
N LEU A 82 -9.64 7.17 -20.72
CA LEU A 82 -9.82 7.51 -19.33
C LEU A 82 -8.59 7.12 -18.50
N ASP A 83 -8.26 7.94 -17.51
CA ASP A 83 -7.28 7.61 -16.49
C ASP A 83 -7.80 6.47 -15.61
N ILE A 84 -7.10 5.33 -15.68
CA ILE A 84 -7.46 4.11 -14.95
C ILE A 84 -6.74 3.99 -13.60
N THR A 85 -5.92 4.96 -13.22
CA THR A 85 -5.33 5.00 -11.90
C THR A 85 -6.40 5.33 -10.87
N PRO A 86 -6.36 4.75 -9.66
CA PRO A 86 -7.32 5.12 -8.63
C PRO A 86 -7.19 6.60 -8.24
N LEU A 87 -8.26 7.18 -7.70
CA LEU A 87 -8.20 8.51 -7.09
C LEU A 87 -7.22 8.52 -5.92
N PHE A 88 -7.35 7.51 -5.05
CA PHE A 88 -6.38 7.20 -4.01
C PHE A 88 -6.07 5.70 -4.05
N PRO A 89 -4.79 5.31 -4.10
CA PRO A 89 -4.40 3.90 -4.13
C PRO A 89 -4.61 3.21 -2.78
N PHE A 90 -4.59 1.89 -2.78
CA PHE A 90 -4.47 1.08 -1.56
C PHE A 90 -3.21 1.50 -0.78
N GLY A 91 -3.30 1.61 0.53
CA GLY A 91 -2.21 2.07 1.39
C GLY A 91 -2.06 3.60 1.47
N TYR A 92 -2.81 4.38 0.69
CA TYR A 92 -2.74 5.84 0.76
C TYR A 92 -3.20 6.38 2.11
N GLY A 93 -2.49 7.37 2.63
CA GLY A 93 -2.87 8.12 3.82
C GLY A 93 -1.84 9.19 4.14
N LEU A 94 -2.29 10.32 4.63
CA LEU A 94 -1.45 11.45 5.02
C LEU A 94 -1.24 11.48 6.54
N SER A 95 -0.15 12.10 6.95
CA SER A 95 0.22 12.34 8.33
C SER A 95 0.56 13.82 8.52
N TYR A 96 0.58 14.30 9.75
CA TYR A 96 1.10 15.63 10.09
C TYR A 96 2.62 15.70 10.18
N THR A 97 3.30 14.60 9.84
CA THR A 97 4.74 14.52 9.63
C THR A 97 5.05 13.85 8.31
N THR A 98 6.30 13.76 7.91
CA THR A 98 6.77 13.15 6.67
C THR A 98 7.67 11.96 6.96
N PHE A 99 7.62 10.95 6.10
CA PHE A 99 8.45 9.75 6.22
C PHE A 99 9.24 9.52 4.94
N GLU A 100 10.52 9.24 5.09
CA GLU A 100 11.43 8.92 3.99
C GLU A 100 11.86 7.48 4.06
N TYR A 101 11.86 6.83 2.90
CA TYR A 101 12.29 5.43 2.74
C TYR A 101 13.64 5.39 2.06
N SER A 102 14.62 4.73 2.67
CA SER A 102 15.99 4.63 2.15
C SER A 102 16.56 3.21 2.34
N ASN A 103 17.70 2.93 1.75
CA ASN A 103 18.46 1.70 1.94
C ASN A 103 17.64 0.41 1.80
N LEU A 104 16.75 0.34 0.79
CA LEU A 104 16.05 -0.90 0.47
C LEU A 104 17.07 -1.95 0.04
N ARG A 105 17.06 -3.11 0.69
CA ARG A 105 18.04 -4.17 0.48
C ARG A 105 17.46 -5.56 0.73
N LEU A 106 17.97 -6.55 0.01
CA LEU A 106 17.78 -7.96 0.28
C LEU A 106 19.03 -8.51 0.97
N ASP A 107 18.86 -9.47 1.87
CA ASP A 107 19.99 -10.24 2.45
C ASP A 107 20.53 -11.27 1.44
N LYS A 108 19.67 -11.72 0.50
CA LYS A 108 20.00 -12.63 -0.59
C LYS A 108 19.24 -12.22 -1.84
N GLU A 109 19.93 -12.10 -2.97
CA GLU A 109 19.32 -11.78 -4.27
C GLU A 109 18.87 -13.03 -5.02
N THR A 110 19.35 -14.21 -4.60
CA THR A 110 19.01 -15.52 -5.17
C THR A 110 18.79 -16.52 -4.05
N ILE A 111 17.70 -17.28 -4.13
CA ILE A 111 17.37 -18.37 -3.20
C ILE A 111 16.79 -19.57 -3.95
N GLU A 112 16.85 -20.74 -3.33
CA GLU A 112 16.15 -21.94 -3.78
C GLU A 112 14.64 -21.82 -3.54
N LYS A 113 13.81 -22.65 -4.20
CA LYS A 113 12.34 -22.68 -4.03
C LYS A 113 11.88 -22.86 -2.58
N THR A 114 12.69 -23.55 -1.76
CA THR A 114 12.44 -23.80 -0.34
C THR A 114 13.20 -22.82 0.57
N GLY A 115 13.96 -21.89 -0.02
CA GLY A 115 14.78 -20.93 0.69
C GLY A 115 14.00 -19.75 1.23
N ASN A 116 14.65 -18.98 2.10
CA ASN A 116 14.12 -17.74 2.64
C ASN A 116 15.06 -16.59 2.35
N ALA A 117 14.48 -15.42 2.13
CA ALA A 117 15.19 -14.14 2.08
C ALA A 117 14.54 -13.13 3.02
N THR A 118 15.23 -12.02 3.26
CA THR A 118 14.69 -10.91 4.05
C THR A 118 14.88 -9.61 3.27
N VAL A 119 13.80 -8.87 3.07
CA VAL A 119 13.88 -7.50 2.58
C VAL A 119 13.86 -6.53 3.75
N SER A 120 14.73 -5.53 3.72
CA SER A 120 14.83 -4.50 4.76
C SER A 120 14.84 -3.11 4.13
N VAL A 121 14.22 -2.15 4.81
CA VAL A 121 14.19 -0.74 4.43
C VAL A 121 14.39 0.12 5.67
N ASP A 122 15.08 1.23 5.54
CA ASP A 122 15.18 2.22 6.61
C ASP A 122 14.12 3.29 6.40
N VAL A 123 13.33 3.56 7.45
CA VAL A 123 12.26 4.56 7.45
C VAL A 123 12.61 5.64 8.45
N THR A 124 12.71 6.87 7.96
CA THR A 124 13.04 8.06 8.76
C THR A 124 11.82 8.97 8.85
N ASN A 125 11.48 9.41 10.05
CA ASN A 125 10.57 10.52 10.22
C ASN A 125 11.34 11.82 9.95
N SER A 126 11.22 12.37 8.74
CA SER A 126 11.91 13.59 8.31
C SER A 126 11.18 14.88 8.68
N GLY A 127 10.02 14.79 9.31
CA GLY A 127 9.28 15.93 9.80
C GLY A 127 9.63 16.30 11.24
N ASN A 128 8.88 17.25 11.79
CA ASN A 128 9.13 17.84 13.11
C ASN A 128 8.15 17.39 14.21
N ARG A 129 7.31 16.38 13.95
CA ARG A 129 6.35 15.79 14.89
C ARG A 129 6.55 14.28 14.96
N ASP A 130 6.27 13.72 16.14
CA ASP A 130 6.18 12.26 16.29
C ASP A 130 5.03 11.74 15.45
N GLY A 131 5.22 10.55 14.87
CA GLY A 131 4.20 9.95 14.03
C GLY A 131 4.31 8.43 13.98
N GLN A 132 3.34 7.83 13.31
CA GLN A 132 3.32 6.40 13.04
C GLN A 132 3.17 6.18 11.55
N GLU A 133 3.95 5.26 11.00
CA GLU A 133 3.91 4.89 9.60
C GLU A 133 3.55 3.41 9.43
N ILE A 134 2.82 3.10 8.38
CA ILE A 134 2.56 1.72 7.95
C ILE A 134 3.43 1.45 6.73
N VAL A 135 4.37 0.53 6.91
CA VAL A 135 5.27 0.06 5.86
C VAL A 135 4.68 -1.19 5.26
N GLU A 136 4.47 -1.18 3.95
CA GLU A 136 3.84 -2.28 3.20
C GLU A 136 4.88 -2.96 2.31
N MET A 137 4.87 -4.31 2.28
CA MET A 137 5.68 -5.12 1.38
C MET A 137 4.77 -5.85 0.39
N TYR A 138 5.08 -5.68 -0.89
CA TYR A 138 4.40 -6.35 -2.00
C TYR A 138 5.37 -7.23 -2.77
N ILE A 139 4.84 -8.28 -3.36
CA ILE A 139 5.58 -9.16 -4.25
C ILE A 139 4.82 -9.28 -5.57
N ARG A 140 5.56 -9.27 -6.65
CA ARG A 140 5.11 -9.62 -8.01
C ARG A 140 5.94 -10.78 -8.51
N ASP A 141 5.27 -11.79 -9.01
CA ASP A 141 5.86 -12.80 -9.87
C ASP A 141 5.94 -12.21 -11.29
N ASP A 142 7.15 -12.06 -11.82
CA ASP A 142 7.33 -11.38 -13.10
C ASP A 142 6.86 -12.23 -14.29
N TYR A 143 7.08 -13.55 -14.19
CA TYR A 143 6.71 -14.54 -15.22
C TYR A 143 6.27 -15.83 -14.55
N SER A 144 5.01 -16.17 -14.65
CA SER A 144 4.43 -17.38 -14.09
C SER A 144 3.61 -18.15 -15.11
N SER A 145 3.45 -19.45 -14.88
CA SER A 145 2.68 -20.36 -15.74
C SER A 145 1.20 -19.99 -15.87
N VAL A 146 0.67 -19.20 -14.91
CA VAL A 146 -0.70 -18.68 -14.92
C VAL A 146 -0.69 -17.17 -14.71
N PRO A 147 -1.71 -16.43 -15.19
CA PRO A 147 -1.78 -14.97 -14.97
C PRO A 147 -1.84 -14.62 -13.48
N ARG A 148 -0.82 -13.89 -12.99
CA ARG A 148 -0.71 -13.41 -11.61
C ARG A 148 -1.03 -11.92 -11.51
N PRO A 149 -1.42 -11.43 -10.32
CA PRO A 149 -1.58 -10.00 -10.07
C PRO A 149 -0.28 -9.21 -10.30
N VAL A 150 -0.43 -7.94 -10.71
CA VAL A 150 0.73 -7.02 -10.89
C VAL A 150 1.50 -6.78 -9.60
N LYS A 151 0.88 -7.01 -8.45
CA LYS A 151 1.48 -7.04 -7.11
C LYS A 151 0.48 -7.60 -6.10
N GLU A 152 1.00 -8.22 -5.05
CA GLU A 152 0.22 -8.75 -3.94
C GLU A 152 0.85 -8.29 -2.62
N LEU A 153 0.05 -7.75 -1.72
CA LEU A 153 0.51 -7.41 -0.36
C LEU A 153 0.88 -8.72 0.37
N LYS A 154 2.13 -8.85 0.78
CA LYS A 154 2.64 -10.03 1.49
C LYS A 154 3.07 -9.73 2.93
N GLY A 155 3.12 -8.45 3.29
CA GLY A 155 3.41 -8.04 4.66
C GLY A 155 3.20 -6.57 4.90
N PHE A 156 2.92 -6.21 6.14
CA PHE A 156 2.89 -4.82 6.59
C PHE A 156 3.32 -4.71 8.05
N LYS A 157 3.87 -3.55 8.42
CA LYS A 157 4.23 -3.23 9.81
C LYS A 157 3.89 -1.79 10.12
N LYS A 158 3.22 -1.56 11.24
CA LYS A 158 3.01 -0.23 11.80
C LYS A 158 4.14 0.07 12.78
N ILE A 159 4.83 1.19 12.59
CA ILE A 159 5.96 1.63 13.41
C ILE A 159 5.71 3.03 13.92
N ALA A 160 6.11 3.30 15.18
CA ALA A 160 6.14 4.64 15.73
C ALA A 160 7.54 5.22 15.58
N LEU A 161 7.65 6.47 15.17
CA LEU A 161 8.90 7.20 14.99
C LEU A 161 8.81 8.58 15.59
N LYS A 162 9.77 8.93 16.44
CA LYS A 162 9.96 10.32 16.89
C LYS A 162 10.44 11.19 15.73
N ALA A 163 10.25 12.50 15.86
CA ALA A 163 10.84 13.45 14.90
C ALA A 163 12.36 13.21 14.75
N GLY A 164 12.84 13.04 13.54
CA GLY A 164 14.24 12.73 13.22
C GLY A 164 14.67 11.25 13.43
N GLU A 165 13.82 10.41 13.98
CA GLU A 165 14.15 9.00 14.24
C GLU A 165 14.12 8.18 12.95
N THR A 166 15.10 7.26 12.84
CA THR A 166 15.15 6.24 11.77
C THR A 166 15.01 4.85 12.39
N LYS A 167 14.18 4.00 11.78
CA LYS A 167 14.06 2.57 12.11
C LYS A 167 14.19 1.70 10.88
N THR A 168 14.92 0.59 11.02
CA THR A 168 14.94 -0.46 9.99
C THR A 168 13.73 -1.35 10.15
N VAL A 169 12.98 -1.53 9.07
CA VAL A 169 11.84 -2.45 8.97
C VAL A 169 12.22 -3.59 8.06
N SER A 170 12.01 -4.83 8.54
CA SER A 170 12.36 -6.04 7.80
C SER A 170 11.14 -6.94 7.65
N PHE A 171 11.03 -7.60 6.49
CA PHE A 171 9.99 -8.59 6.19
C PHE A 171 10.65 -9.88 5.71
N PRO A 172 10.24 -11.04 6.26
CA PRO A 172 10.65 -12.33 5.72
C PRO A 172 9.94 -12.58 4.38
N ILE A 173 10.67 -13.13 3.44
CA ILE A 173 10.15 -13.67 2.18
C ILE A 173 10.32 -15.17 2.28
N THR A 174 9.21 -15.87 2.48
CA THR A 174 9.16 -17.32 2.64
C THR A 174 8.58 -17.97 1.40
N PRO A 175 8.74 -19.29 1.20
CA PRO A 175 8.10 -20.00 0.10
C PRO A 175 6.58 -19.77 0.05
N GLU A 176 5.89 -19.67 1.19
CA GLU A 176 4.45 -19.41 1.25
C GLU A 176 4.08 -18.02 0.69
N ALA A 177 4.98 -17.03 0.84
CA ALA A 177 4.76 -15.70 0.30
C ALA A 177 4.89 -15.66 -1.23
N LEU A 178 5.65 -16.60 -1.81
CA LEU A 178 5.95 -16.70 -3.24
C LEU A 178 5.02 -17.68 -3.96
N ALA A 179 4.53 -18.71 -3.26
CA ALA A 179 3.75 -19.80 -3.83
C ALA A 179 2.38 -19.36 -4.35
N PHE A 180 1.87 -20.14 -5.29
CA PHE A 180 0.54 -19.99 -5.88
C PHE A 180 0.02 -21.35 -6.37
N TYR A 181 -1.26 -21.40 -6.74
CA TYR A 181 -1.83 -22.55 -7.43
C TYR A 181 -1.60 -22.45 -8.93
N ASP A 182 -0.93 -23.45 -9.50
CA ASP A 182 -0.71 -23.58 -10.94
C ASP A 182 -1.98 -24.06 -11.69
N ALA A 183 -1.86 -24.35 -12.99
CA ALA A 183 -2.97 -24.81 -13.81
C ALA A 183 -3.49 -26.21 -13.38
N ASP A 184 -2.66 -27.02 -12.71
CA ASP A 184 -3.00 -28.34 -12.19
C ASP A 184 -3.50 -28.28 -10.72
N MET A 185 -3.72 -27.07 -10.19
CA MET A 185 -4.13 -26.84 -8.79
C MET A 185 -3.09 -27.32 -7.76
N LYS A 186 -1.82 -27.30 -8.11
CA LYS A 186 -0.73 -27.58 -7.18
C LYS A 186 -0.22 -26.29 -6.59
N TRP A 187 -0.09 -26.27 -5.27
CA TRP A 187 0.51 -25.16 -4.54
C TRP A 187 2.02 -25.26 -4.61
N GLN A 188 2.67 -24.32 -5.30
CA GLN A 188 4.11 -24.39 -5.51
C GLN A 188 4.74 -23.03 -5.78
N VAL A 189 6.07 -22.98 -5.66
CA VAL A 189 6.92 -21.88 -6.11
C VAL A 189 7.54 -22.27 -7.45
N GLU A 190 7.41 -21.44 -8.46
CA GLU A 190 8.11 -21.59 -9.73
C GLU A 190 9.46 -20.88 -9.71
N PRO A 191 10.49 -21.42 -10.41
CA PRO A 191 11.74 -20.69 -10.58
C PRO A 191 11.52 -19.50 -11.49
N GLY A 192 12.23 -18.41 -11.22
CA GLY A 192 12.08 -17.21 -12.01
C GLY A 192 12.43 -15.94 -11.23
N SER A 193 12.10 -14.81 -11.83
CA SER A 193 12.34 -13.48 -11.25
C SER A 193 11.09 -12.97 -10.54
N PHE A 194 11.28 -12.49 -9.34
CA PHE A 194 10.26 -11.80 -8.55
C PHE A 194 10.67 -10.35 -8.31
N THR A 195 9.70 -9.44 -8.35
CA THR A 195 9.89 -8.06 -7.93
C THR A 195 9.38 -7.90 -6.50
N VAL A 196 10.26 -7.61 -5.56
CA VAL A 196 9.94 -7.29 -4.17
C VAL A 196 9.85 -5.78 -4.04
N MET A 197 8.74 -5.27 -3.52
CA MET A 197 8.44 -3.84 -3.43
C MET A 197 8.14 -3.47 -1.99
N VAL A 198 8.66 -2.33 -1.51
CA VAL A 198 8.38 -1.83 -0.17
C VAL A 198 8.10 -0.32 -0.23
N GLY A 199 7.06 0.12 0.46
CA GLY A 199 6.71 1.53 0.51
C GLY A 199 5.49 1.84 1.37
N PRO A 200 5.04 3.10 1.37
CA PRO A 200 3.89 3.56 2.15
C PRO A 200 2.52 3.25 1.52
N SER A 201 2.48 2.86 0.26
CA SER A 201 1.24 2.54 -0.46
C SER A 201 1.53 1.72 -1.71
N SER A 202 0.51 1.14 -2.32
CA SER A 202 0.66 0.31 -3.54
C SER A 202 1.28 1.03 -4.74
N ASP A 203 1.18 2.35 -4.81
CA ASP A 203 1.70 3.14 -5.93
C ASP A 203 3.02 3.85 -5.62
N ASN A 204 3.35 4.01 -4.34
CA ASN A 204 4.59 4.63 -3.90
C ASN A 204 5.49 3.55 -3.27
N VAL A 205 6.23 2.83 -4.09
CA VAL A 205 7.11 1.74 -3.66
C VAL A 205 8.49 1.83 -4.29
N LYS A 206 9.50 1.40 -3.54
CA LYS A 206 10.84 1.07 -4.06
C LYS A 206 10.89 -0.43 -4.32
N SER A 207 11.68 -0.88 -5.28
CA SER A 207 11.71 -2.29 -5.69
C SER A 207 13.10 -2.85 -5.88
N LEU A 208 13.23 -4.15 -5.63
CA LEU A 208 14.41 -4.99 -5.90
C LEU A 208 13.99 -6.27 -6.59
N LYS A 209 14.95 -6.93 -7.23
CA LYS A 209 14.74 -8.25 -7.85
C LYS A 209 15.23 -9.35 -6.92
N LEU A 210 14.44 -10.42 -6.84
CA LEU A 210 14.77 -11.68 -6.18
C LEU A 210 14.66 -12.79 -7.22
N THR A 211 15.68 -13.62 -7.33
CA THR A 211 15.70 -14.76 -8.26
C THR A 211 15.45 -16.05 -7.48
N ILE A 212 14.55 -16.89 -7.96
CA ILE A 212 14.29 -18.24 -7.45
C ILE A 212 14.88 -19.27 -8.42
N GLN A 213 15.69 -20.21 -7.90
CA GLN A 213 16.33 -21.31 -8.62
C GLN A 213 15.64 -22.65 -8.38
#